data_9eda4ba53f86bdf77be181a4047385ce
#
_entry.id   9eda4ba53f86bdf77be181a4047385ce
#
_cell.length_a   1.000
_cell.length_b   1.000
_cell.length_c   1.000
_cell.angle_alpha   90.00
_cell.angle_beta   90.00
_cell.angle_gamma   90.00
#
_symmetry.space_group_name_H-M   'P 1'
#
loop_
_entity.id
_entity.type
_entity.pdbx_description
1 polymer ?
#
loop_
_entity_poly.entity_id
_entity_poly.type
_entity_poly.pdbx_seq_one_letter_code
_entity_poly.pdbx_strand_id
1 'polypeptide(L)'
;HDQDNPKLVGLAFENMKNVIFDGQGSELVFHGRMLPVSLVGSENCTLKNFSIDFANPHISQVKVLENDTVGGLITYEVAPWVEYEIRDSNFVAKGEGWEHVPAWGIAFEGDTKRLVYTTSDISVGSKHVAEIASRKILAPWKNKKLIPGTVVVFRGYGRPTPGVFMYHDTNTTLENIQVHYAEGMGLLAQMSENITLDKFSVCLRGKDDPRYFTTQADATHFSGCKGLIRSVGGLYEGMMDDAINVHGTYLKVQKRIDDKTLVGEYMHGQSYGFEWGRPGDAVQFIESKTMEVLGEQNKVAAIETADKPDGHGVKQFRITFEKPVDPAISEVGTYGIENLEWTPEVYFADNVIRNNRARGSLFSTPRK
;
A
#
# COMPACT_ATOMS: atom_id res chain seq x y z
N HIS A 1 1.56 -8.85 2.11
CA HIS A 1 1.45 -7.89 1.02
C HIS A 1 2.35 -8.28 -0.14
N ASP A 2 2.17 -7.70 -1.34
CA ASP A 2 2.97 -7.98 -2.53
C ASP A 2 4.45 -7.81 -2.22
N GLN A 3 5.16 -8.90 -2.00
CA GLN A 3 6.48 -8.88 -1.42
C GLN A 3 7.47 -9.63 -2.31
N ASP A 4 8.45 -8.93 -2.83
CA ASP A 4 9.66 -9.57 -3.34
C ASP A 4 10.56 -9.92 -2.15
N ASN A 5 10.99 -11.16 -2.05
CA ASN A 5 11.91 -11.62 -1.00
C ASN A 5 13.08 -12.38 -1.62
N PRO A 6 14.31 -12.26 -1.10
CA PRO A 6 14.71 -11.38 0.01
C PRO A 6 14.72 -9.90 -0.38
N LYS A 7 14.68 -9.01 0.63
CA LYS A 7 14.79 -7.56 0.45
C LYS A 7 16.17 -7.05 0.85
N LEU A 8 16.62 -6.03 0.14
CA LEU A 8 17.66 -5.15 0.65
C LEU A 8 16.98 -4.11 1.55
N VAL A 9 17.49 -3.91 2.76
CA VAL A 9 16.96 -2.95 3.73
C VAL A 9 18.00 -1.87 3.99
N GLY A 10 17.58 -0.61 3.92
CA GLY A 10 18.44 0.53 4.17
C GLY A 10 18.75 0.70 5.66
N LEU A 11 17.71 0.95 6.45
CA LEU A 11 17.79 1.04 7.92
C LEU A 11 16.91 -0.02 8.53
N ALA A 12 17.48 -0.93 9.28
CA ALA A 12 16.79 -2.03 9.96
C ALA A 12 16.82 -1.84 11.48
N PHE A 13 15.63 -1.82 12.10
CA PHE A 13 15.43 -1.80 13.54
C PHE A 13 14.74 -3.11 13.92
N GLU A 14 15.52 -4.11 14.33
CA GLU A 14 15.00 -5.43 14.63
C GLU A 14 15.16 -5.75 16.12
N ASN A 15 14.05 -6.10 16.77
CA ASN A 15 14.00 -6.45 18.21
C ASN A 15 14.61 -5.36 19.12
N MET A 16 14.48 -4.11 18.72
CA MET A 16 15.00 -2.96 19.44
C MET A 16 14.02 -2.50 20.53
N LYS A 17 14.56 -1.97 21.65
CA LYS A 17 13.72 -1.43 22.71
C LYS A 17 14.22 -0.05 23.15
N ASN A 18 13.26 0.88 23.32
CA ASN A 18 13.52 2.22 23.85
C ASN A 18 14.56 3.00 23.02
N VAL A 19 14.51 2.87 21.68
CA VAL A 19 15.44 3.53 20.76
C VAL A 19 14.83 4.80 20.23
N ILE A 20 15.60 5.87 20.19
CA ILE A 20 15.27 7.10 19.47
C ILE A 20 16.28 7.27 18.34
N PHE A 21 15.80 7.23 17.10
CA PHE A 21 16.58 7.59 15.91
C PHE A 21 16.16 9.00 15.46
N ASP A 22 17.06 9.96 15.56
CA ASP A 22 16.83 11.35 15.15
C ASP A 22 17.69 11.67 13.93
N GLY A 23 17.06 11.82 12.77
CA GLY A 23 17.74 12.17 11.54
C GLY A 23 18.18 13.63 11.44
N GLN A 24 17.78 14.49 12.40
CA GLN A 24 18.19 15.90 12.49
C GLN A 24 17.93 16.71 11.22
N GLY A 25 16.86 16.38 10.48
CA GLY A 25 16.50 17.00 9.22
C GLY A 25 17.24 16.45 8.00
N SER A 26 17.92 15.31 8.14
CA SER A 26 18.62 14.67 7.02
C SER A 26 17.66 14.17 5.96
N GLU A 27 18.09 14.21 4.72
CA GLU A 27 17.46 13.55 3.62
C GLU A 27 18.15 12.20 3.35
N LEU A 28 17.37 11.11 3.40
CA LEU A 28 17.83 9.77 3.09
C LEU A 28 17.45 9.44 1.65
N VAL A 29 18.42 9.51 0.76
CA VAL A 29 18.23 9.22 -0.67
C VAL A 29 18.73 7.81 -0.95
N PHE A 30 17.82 6.94 -1.38
CA PHE A 30 18.11 5.54 -1.66
C PHE A 30 18.38 5.30 -3.15
N HIS A 31 19.15 4.28 -3.44
CA HIS A 31 19.55 3.86 -4.78
C HIS A 31 19.06 2.44 -5.07
N GLY A 32 18.76 2.16 -6.34
CA GLY A 32 18.26 0.86 -6.76
C GLY A 32 16.91 0.49 -6.14
N ARG A 33 16.62 -0.80 -6.04
CA ARG A 33 15.37 -1.32 -5.46
C ARG A 33 15.61 -1.85 -4.05
N MET A 34 15.01 -1.22 -3.06
CA MET A 34 15.19 -1.60 -1.66
C MET A 34 14.04 -1.13 -0.77
N LEU A 35 13.96 -1.67 0.44
CA LEU A 35 13.11 -1.21 1.53
C LEU A 35 13.87 -0.16 2.34
N PRO A 36 13.49 1.12 2.31
CA PRO A 36 14.24 2.18 2.99
C PRO A 36 14.36 1.98 4.50
N VAL A 37 13.24 1.76 5.20
CA VAL A 37 13.20 1.64 6.66
C VAL A 37 12.34 0.45 7.06
N SER A 38 12.85 -0.38 7.95
CA SER A 38 12.15 -1.53 8.51
C SER A 38 12.23 -1.52 10.03
N LEU A 39 11.08 -1.69 10.69
CA LEU A 39 10.97 -2.00 12.11
C LEU A 39 10.32 -3.38 12.24
N VAL A 40 10.96 -4.29 12.99
CA VAL A 40 10.43 -5.64 13.18
C VAL A 40 10.63 -6.07 14.63
N GLY A 41 9.52 -6.36 15.33
CA GLY A 41 9.55 -6.85 16.70
C GLY A 41 10.09 -5.84 17.70
N SER A 42 10.00 -4.55 17.40
CA SER A 42 10.58 -3.48 18.22
C SER A 42 9.53 -2.88 19.16
N GLU A 43 10.00 -2.28 20.26
CA GLU A 43 9.14 -1.78 21.34
C GLU A 43 9.59 -0.39 21.82
N ASN A 44 8.65 0.53 21.98
CA ASN A 44 8.89 1.90 22.45
C ASN A 44 9.95 2.65 21.62
N CYS A 45 9.88 2.54 20.30
CA CYS A 45 10.83 3.18 19.40
C CYS A 45 10.26 4.47 18.82
N THR A 46 11.12 5.47 18.65
CA THR A 46 10.79 6.73 17.98
C THR A 46 11.77 6.97 16.85
N LEU A 47 11.26 7.12 15.62
CA LEU A 47 12.03 7.60 14.48
C LEU A 47 11.54 9.01 14.14
N LYS A 48 12.47 9.95 13.93
CA LYS A 48 12.06 11.33 13.71
C LYS A 48 13.03 12.17 12.87
N ASN A 49 12.48 13.27 12.33
CA ASN A 49 13.22 14.36 11.68
C ASN A 49 14.08 13.92 10.50
N PHE A 50 13.51 13.24 9.52
CA PHE A 50 14.19 12.93 8.25
C PHE A 50 13.19 12.79 7.11
N SER A 51 13.71 12.79 5.88
CA SER A 51 12.93 12.45 4.70
C SER A 51 13.51 11.23 3.98
N ILE A 52 12.63 10.55 3.23
CA ILE A 52 12.93 9.37 2.41
C ILE A 52 12.63 9.72 0.95
N ASP A 53 13.60 9.49 0.08
CA ASP A 53 13.41 9.57 -1.36
C ASP A 53 14.33 8.58 -2.09
N PHE A 54 14.15 8.45 -3.40
CA PHE A 54 15.00 7.67 -4.27
C PHE A 54 15.67 8.57 -5.30
N ALA A 55 16.95 8.35 -5.56
CA ALA A 55 17.69 9.05 -6.58
C ALA A 55 17.06 8.85 -7.98
N ASN A 56 16.53 7.66 -8.23
CA ASN A 56 15.83 7.30 -9.46
C ASN A 56 14.54 6.52 -9.13
N PRO A 57 13.39 7.19 -9.03
CA PRO A 57 12.10 6.54 -8.77
C PRO A 57 11.74 5.53 -9.88
N HIS A 58 11.17 4.39 -9.51
CA HIS A 58 10.80 3.28 -10.42
C HIS A 58 9.55 3.57 -11.27
N ILE A 59 9.26 4.82 -11.49
CA ILE A 59 8.11 5.36 -12.21
C ILE A 59 8.63 6.32 -13.27
N SER A 60 8.01 6.31 -14.45
CA SER A 60 8.27 7.29 -15.49
C SER A 60 7.15 8.32 -15.56
N GLN A 61 7.45 9.48 -16.05
CA GLN A 61 6.49 10.57 -16.24
C GLN A 61 6.66 11.18 -17.62
N VAL A 62 5.55 11.42 -18.28
CA VAL A 62 5.52 11.99 -19.62
C VAL A 62 4.46 13.10 -19.70
N LYS A 63 4.66 14.05 -20.60
CA LYS A 63 3.70 15.13 -20.91
C LYS A 63 3.18 14.94 -22.32
N VAL A 64 1.88 14.88 -22.49
CA VAL A 64 1.22 14.81 -23.80
C VAL A 64 1.44 16.12 -24.54
N LEU A 65 1.98 16.06 -25.74
CA LEU A 65 2.18 17.20 -26.64
C LEU A 65 1.06 17.29 -27.67
N GLU A 66 0.71 16.14 -28.29
CA GLU A 66 -0.31 16.03 -29.31
C GLU A 66 -1.11 14.75 -29.15
N ASN A 67 -2.37 14.78 -29.53
CA ASN A 67 -3.24 13.60 -29.51
C ASN A 67 -4.11 13.54 -30.79
N ASP A 68 -3.73 12.71 -31.73
CA ASP A 68 -4.56 12.36 -32.87
C ASP A 68 -5.59 11.29 -32.49
N THR A 69 -6.75 11.72 -32.05
CA THR A 69 -7.81 10.83 -31.60
C THR A 69 -8.43 9.99 -32.73
N VAL A 70 -8.23 10.36 -34.02
CA VAL A 70 -8.71 9.63 -35.20
C VAL A 70 -7.71 8.53 -35.57
N GLY A 71 -6.44 8.91 -35.75
CA GLY A 71 -5.36 7.97 -36.05
C GLY A 71 -4.96 7.10 -34.84
N GLY A 72 -5.31 7.51 -33.63
CA GLY A 72 -4.97 6.76 -32.41
C GLY A 72 -3.50 6.89 -32.03
N LEU A 73 -2.91 8.04 -32.32
CA LEU A 73 -1.49 8.35 -32.04
C LEU A 73 -1.38 9.47 -31.03
N ILE A 74 -0.47 9.33 -30.09
CA ILE A 74 -0.11 10.38 -29.12
C ILE A 74 1.39 10.65 -29.24
N THR A 75 1.74 11.94 -29.34
CA THR A 75 3.11 12.40 -29.15
C THR A 75 3.25 12.88 -27.71
N TYR A 76 4.23 12.35 -26.99
CA TYR A 76 4.53 12.79 -25.63
C TYR A 76 6.00 13.11 -25.42
N GLU A 77 6.30 13.93 -24.45
CA GLU A 77 7.64 14.28 -24.02
C GLU A 77 7.95 13.60 -22.68
N VAL A 78 9.08 12.94 -22.60
CA VAL A 78 9.56 12.25 -21.38
C VAL A 78 10.16 13.28 -20.44
N ALA A 79 9.76 13.24 -19.16
CA ALA A 79 10.26 14.16 -18.14
C ALA A 79 11.80 14.10 -18.04
N PRO A 80 12.50 15.26 -17.83
CA PRO A 80 13.96 15.32 -17.90
C PRO A 80 14.70 14.38 -16.93
N TRP A 81 14.11 14.10 -15.78
CA TRP A 81 14.67 13.24 -14.74
C TRP A 81 14.45 11.72 -14.98
N VAL A 82 13.62 11.33 -15.97
CA VAL A 82 13.36 9.92 -16.30
C VAL A 82 14.48 9.37 -17.17
N GLU A 83 15.08 8.25 -16.77
CA GLU A 83 16.00 7.49 -17.58
C GLU A 83 15.19 6.43 -18.38
N TYR A 84 15.46 6.35 -19.69
CA TYR A 84 14.80 5.41 -20.58
C TYR A 84 15.63 5.11 -21.81
N GLU A 85 15.22 4.10 -22.53
CA GLU A 85 15.67 3.83 -23.92
C GLU A 85 14.51 3.26 -24.74
N ILE A 86 14.64 3.36 -26.06
CA ILE A 86 13.73 2.64 -26.97
C ILE A 86 14.44 1.37 -27.41
N ARG A 87 13.91 0.22 -27.00
CA ARG A 87 14.46 -1.11 -27.32
C ARG A 87 13.35 -1.96 -27.96
N ASP A 88 13.59 -2.48 -29.16
CA ASP A 88 12.62 -3.28 -29.94
C ASP A 88 11.26 -2.57 -30.07
N SER A 89 11.26 -1.28 -30.35
CA SER A 89 10.09 -0.41 -30.40
C SER A 89 9.30 -0.35 -29.07
N ASN A 90 9.91 -0.66 -27.93
CA ASN A 90 9.29 -0.47 -26.62
C ASN A 90 9.98 0.67 -25.87
N PHE A 91 9.20 1.45 -25.15
CA PHE A 91 9.70 2.38 -24.16
C PHE A 91 10.12 1.58 -22.93
N VAL A 92 11.40 1.49 -22.67
CA VAL A 92 11.98 0.82 -21.51
C VAL A 92 12.41 1.88 -20.50
N ALA A 93 11.68 2.00 -19.41
CA ALA A 93 12.10 2.80 -18.26
C ALA A 93 13.21 2.06 -17.51
N LYS A 94 14.24 2.76 -17.10
CA LYS A 94 15.37 2.15 -16.42
C LYS A 94 15.98 3.06 -15.35
N GLY A 95 16.74 2.46 -14.48
CA GLY A 95 17.52 3.12 -13.44
C GLY A 95 18.55 2.17 -12.88
N GLU A 96 19.07 2.49 -11.72
CA GLU A 96 20.13 1.74 -11.09
C GLU A 96 19.67 0.33 -10.67
N GLY A 97 20.11 -0.68 -11.42
CA GLY A 97 19.77 -2.09 -11.16
C GLY A 97 18.34 -2.50 -11.47
N TRP A 98 17.59 -1.71 -12.24
CA TRP A 98 16.23 -2.05 -12.64
C TRP A 98 15.87 -1.53 -14.03
N GLU A 99 14.96 -2.24 -14.69
CA GLU A 99 14.34 -1.81 -15.94
C GLU A 99 12.96 -2.48 -16.10
N HIS A 100 12.05 -1.84 -16.78
CA HIS A 100 10.74 -2.41 -17.15
C HIS A 100 10.09 -1.66 -18.31
N VAL A 101 9.16 -2.33 -19.00
CA VAL A 101 8.24 -1.70 -19.94
C VAL A 101 6.94 -1.38 -19.21
N PRO A 102 6.59 -0.10 -18.99
CA PRO A 102 5.37 0.26 -18.27
C PRO A 102 4.12 -0.23 -19.01
N ALA A 103 3.12 -0.72 -18.30
CA ALA A 103 1.86 -1.17 -18.86
C ALA A 103 0.67 -0.29 -18.47
N TRP A 104 0.75 0.34 -17.32
CA TRP A 104 -0.35 1.09 -16.68
C TRP A 104 0.10 2.47 -16.24
N GLY A 105 -0.85 3.39 -16.17
CA GLY A 105 -0.56 4.75 -15.73
C GLY A 105 -1.76 5.48 -15.18
N ILE A 106 -1.48 6.69 -14.72
CA ILE A 106 -2.45 7.63 -14.17
C ILE A 106 -2.21 8.99 -14.80
N ALA A 107 -3.28 9.67 -15.23
CA ALA A 107 -3.17 10.99 -15.85
C ALA A 107 -3.54 12.11 -14.88
N PHE A 108 -2.81 13.21 -14.98
CA PHE A 108 -2.95 14.41 -14.17
C PHE A 108 -3.09 15.64 -15.05
N GLU A 109 -3.85 16.63 -14.59
CA GLU A 109 -3.88 17.96 -15.19
C GLU A 109 -2.51 18.63 -14.98
N GLY A 110 -1.93 19.16 -16.06
CA GLY A 110 -0.57 19.71 -16.02
C GLY A 110 -0.36 20.88 -15.07
N ASP A 111 -1.38 21.70 -14.88
CA ASP A 111 -1.27 22.92 -14.07
C ASP A 111 -1.63 22.71 -12.60
N THR A 112 -2.57 21.84 -12.31
CA THR A 112 -3.14 21.67 -10.97
C THR A 112 -2.65 20.43 -10.23
N LYS A 113 -2.00 19.50 -10.92
CA LYS A 113 -1.64 18.17 -10.45
C LYS A 113 -2.85 17.33 -9.99
N ARG A 114 -4.07 17.70 -10.38
CA ARG A 114 -5.27 16.93 -10.09
C ARG A 114 -5.36 15.73 -11.04
N LEU A 115 -5.96 14.66 -10.55
CA LEU A 115 -6.27 13.50 -11.37
C LEU A 115 -7.25 13.87 -12.48
N VAL A 116 -6.97 13.43 -13.70
CA VAL A 116 -7.95 13.47 -14.78
C VAL A 116 -8.99 12.39 -14.51
N TYR A 117 -10.26 12.77 -14.42
CA TYR A 117 -11.35 11.86 -14.05
C TYR A 117 -11.39 10.59 -14.93
N THR A 118 -11.53 9.44 -14.30
CA THR A 118 -11.56 8.09 -14.93
C THR A 118 -10.27 7.71 -15.67
N THR A 119 -9.10 8.14 -15.21
CA THR A 119 -7.80 7.73 -15.75
C THR A 119 -6.89 7.08 -14.72
N SER A 120 -7.48 6.51 -13.68
CA SER A 120 -6.71 5.96 -12.55
C SER A 120 -5.94 4.67 -12.86
N ASP A 121 -6.28 3.93 -13.90
CA ASP A 121 -5.57 2.72 -14.33
C ASP A 121 -5.72 2.56 -15.85
N ILE A 122 -5.15 3.50 -16.58
CA ILE A 122 -5.16 3.45 -18.05
C ILE A 122 -3.96 2.67 -18.57
N SER A 123 -4.15 1.93 -19.66
CA SER A 123 -3.02 1.42 -20.44
C SER A 123 -2.22 2.57 -21.03
N VAL A 124 -0.90 2.42 -21.09
CA VAL A 124 0.01 3.47 -21.57
C VAL A 124 0.64 3.11 -22.92
N GLY A 125 0.97 4.15 -23.70
CA GLY A 125 1.64 4.03 -24.99
C GLY A 125 3.14 3.77 -24.83
N SER A 126 3.49 2.58 -24.39
CA SER A 126 4.89 2.16 -24.17
C SER A 126 5.38 1.12 -25.19
N LYS A 127 4.50 0.60 -26.06
CA LYS A 127 4.85 -0.40 -27.07
C LYS A 127 4.64 0.14 -28.47
N HIS A 128 5.43 -0.36 -29.43
CA HIS A 128 5.44 0.07 -30.83
C HIS A 128 5.69 1.56 -30.97
N VAL A 129 6.55 2.11 -30.14
CA VAL A 129 6.87 3.54 -30.09
C VAL A 129 8.07 3.88 -30.96
N ALA A 130 8.16 5.15 -31.34
CA ALA A 130 9.31 5.72 -32.03
C ALA A 130 9.74 7.03 -31.39
N GLU A 131 11.02 7.21 -31.12
CA GLU A 131 11.56 8.50 -30.73
C GLU A 131 11.74 9.36 -31.97
N ILE A 132 10.94 10.41 -32.11
CA ILE A 132 10.91 11.29 -33.29
C ILE A 132 11.80 12.54 -33.12
N ALA A 133 12.15 12.88 -31.91
CA ALA A 133 13.13 13.89 -31.53
C ALA A 133 13.61 13.59 -30.12
N SER A 134 14.67 14.24 -29.64
CA SER A 134 15.17 14.03 -28.27
C SER A 134 14.02 14.12 -27.25
N ARG A 135 13.81 13.02 -26.49
CA ARG A 135 12.76 12.84 -25.49
C ARG A 135 11.32 12.96 -26.00
N LYS A 136 11.08 13.06 -27.31
CA LYS A 136 9.75 13.09 -27.90
C LYS A 136 9.42 11.78 -28.58
N ILE A 137 8.40 11.14 -28.05
CA ILE A 137 7.99 9.78 -28.44
C ILE A 137 6.65 9.85 -29.13
N LEU A 138 6.55 9.22 -30.29
CA LEU A 138 5.29 8.93 -30.97
C LEU A 138 4.85 7.51 -30.61
N ALA A 139 3.63 7.36 -30.10
CA ALA A 139 3.10 6.09 -29.61
C ALA A 139 1.72 5.78 -30.20
N PRO A 140 1.42 4.55 -30.62
CA PRO A 140 0.07 4.06 -30.80
C PRO A 140 -0.64 4.01 -29.44
N TRP A 141 -1.44 5.05 -29.19
CA TRP A 141 -2.11 5.19 -27.89
C TRP A 141 -3.44 5.93 -28.06
N LYS A 142 -4.52 5.19 -27.90
CA LYS A 142 -5.87 5.71 -28.14
C LYS A 142 -6.55 6.03 -26.81
N ASN A 143 -6.49 7.29 -26.41
CA ASN A 143 -7.21 7.77 -25.22
C ASN A 143 -7.62 9.24 -25.41
N LYS A 144 -8.91 9.49 -25.60
CA LYS A 144 -9.45 10.83 -25.87
C LYS A 144 -9.33 11.82 -24.70
N LYS A 145 -9.06 11.34 -23.48
CA LYS A 145 -8.92 12.17 -22.28
C LYS A 145 -7.54 12.78 -22.12
N LEU A 146 -6.56 12.26 -22.83
CA LEU A 146 -5.19 12.73 -22.78
C LEU A 146 -4.99 13.91 -23.73
N ILE A 147 -5.50 15.07 -23.35
CA ILE A 147 -5.34 16.30 -24.13
C ILE A 147 -3.91 16.85 -24.01
N PRO A 148 -3.43 17.68 -24.96
CA PRO A 148 -2.14 18.35 -24.85
C PRO A 148 -2.00 19.09 -23.51
N GLY A 149 -0.84 18.92 -22.85
CA GLY A 149 -0.59 19.44 -21.50
C GLY A 149 -0.86 18.43 -20.37
N THR A 150 -1.63 17.37 -20.62
CA THR A 150 -1.84 16.29 -19.63
C THR A 150 -0.49 15.63 -19.28
N VAL A 151 -0.24 15.41 -18.01
CA VAL A 151 0.90 14.64 -17.53
C VAL A 151 0.44 13.24 -17.19
N VAL A 152 1.14 12.22 -17.71
CA VAL A 152 0.83 10.82 -17.42
C VAL A 152 2.01 10.20 -16.69
N VAL A 153 1.71 9.60 -15.56
CA VAL A 153 2.68 8.86 -14.76
C VAL A 153 2.55 7.39 -15.12
N PHE A 154 3.64 6.82 -15.62
CA PHE A 154 3.72 5.41 -16.01
C PHE A 154 4.17 4.59 -14.80
N ARG A 155 3.30 3.71 -14.33
CA ARG A 155 3.58 2.86 -13.17
C ARG A 155 4.57 1.76 -13.55
N GLY A 156 5.46 1.50 -12.61
CA GLY A 156 6.44 0.45 -12.73
C GLY A 156 5.96 -0.91 -12.25
N TYR A 157 6.78 -1.53 -11.44
CA TYR A 157 6.49 -2.81 -10.79
C TYR A 157 5.20 -2.77 -9.95
N GLY A 158 4.78 -3.91 -9.40
CA GLY A 158 3.68 -3.99 -8.45
C GLY A 158 3.90 -3.09 -7.21
N ARG A 159 3.77 -3.62 -6.02
CA ARG A 159 3.93 -2.84 -4.76
C ARG A 159 5.01 -3.48 -3.88
N PRO A 160 6.25 -3.67 -4.38
CA PRO A 160 7.20 -4.60 -3.77
C PRO A 160 7.75 -4.15 -2.43
N THR A 161 7.91 -2.84 -2.20
CA THR A 161 8.47 -2.31 -0.96
C THR A 161 7.80 -1.00 -0.54
N PRO A 162 7.38 -0.86 0.73
CA PRO A 162 6.97 0.43 1.28
C PRO A 162 8.20 1.30 1.59
N GLY A 163 7.96 2.58 1.88
CA GLY A 163 8.98 3.49 2.41
C GLY A 163 9.37 3.14 3.84
N VAL A 164 8.37 2.85 4.67
CA VAL A 164 8.54 2.35 6.04
C VAL A 164 7.73 1.08 6.20
N PHE A 165 8.34 0.02 6.68
CA PHE A 165 7.69 -1.25 7.02
C PHE A 165 7.72 -1.49 8.52
N MET A 166 6.59 -1.91 9.08
CA MET A 166 6.45 -2.27 10.49
C MET A 166 5.79 -3.62 10.63
N TYR A 167 6.36 -4.48 11.47
CA TYR A 167 5.81 -5.81 11.73
C TYR A 167 6.05 -6.25 13.17
N HIS A 168 4.97 -6.55 13.89
CA HIS A 168 5.01 -6.92 15.32
C HIS A 168 5.68 -5.86 16.23
N ASP A 169 5.57 -4.60 15.88
CA ASP A 169 6.06 -3.51 16.71
C ASP A 169 5.01 -3.04 17.72
N THR A 170 5.45 -2.51 18.84
CA THR A 170 4.59 -1.99 19.91
C THR A 170 5.04 -0.60 20.34
N ASN A 171 4.09 0.35 20.46
CA ASN A 171 4.33 1.71 20.93
C ASN A 171 5.38 2.46 20.07
N THR A 172 5.20 2.47 18.75
CA THR A 172 6.12 3.13 17.83
C THR A 172 5.61 4.51 17.45
N THR A 173 6.50 5.50 17.48
CA THR A 173 6.24 6.87 17.03
C THR A 173 7.09 7.19 15.80
N LEU A 174 6.43 7.69 14.76
CA LEU A 174 7.05 8.27 13.57
C LEU A 174 6.72 9.77 13.60
N GLU A 175 7.71 10.63 13.87
CA GLU A 175 7.54 12.05 14.10
C GLU A 175 8.28 12.87 13.05
N ASN A 176 7.59 13.80 12.38
CA ASN A 176 8.18 14.70 11.40
C ASN A 176 9.04 13.96 10.35
N ILE A 177 8.44 12.92 9.74
CA ILE A 177 9.04 12.14 8.65
C ILE A 177 8.29 12.44 7.37
N GLN A 178 9.03 12.61 6.26
CA GLN A 178 8.47 12.86 4.95
C GLN A 178 8.90 11.75 3.98
N VAL A 179 7.96 11.08 3.34
CA VAL A 179 8.21 10.10 2.29
C VAL A 179 7.88 10.77 0.95
N HIS A 180 8.90 11.08 0.17
CA HIS A 180 8.73 11.72 -1.14
C HIS A 180 8.51 10.69 -2.25
N TYR A 181 9.03 9.48 -2.08
CA TYR A 181 8.76 8.36 -2.97
C TYR A 181 8.91 7.03 -2.24
N ALA A 182 8.06 6.07 -2.60
CA ALA A 182 8.23 4.65 -2.30
C ALA A 182 7.65 3.79 -3.43
N GLU A 183 8.24 2.62 -3.66
CA GLU A 183 7.84 1.67 -4.71
C GLU A 183 6.52 0.95 -4.39
N GLY A 184 6.06 1.01 -3.16
CA GLY A 184 4.78 0.51 -2.67
C GLY A 184 4.01 1.58 -1.91
N MET A 185 3.66 1.31 -0.66
CA MET A 185 3.05 2.27 0.27
C MET A 185 4.09 3.20 0.88
N GLY A 186 3.69 4.37 1.36
CA GLY A 186 4.58 5.21 2.16
C GLY A 186 4.92 4.56 3.49
N LEU A 187 3.90 4.06 4.19
CA LEU A 187 4.01 3.23 5.39
C LEU A 187 3.11 2.00 5.25
N LEU A 188 3.65 0.84 5.55
CA LEU A 188 2.91 -0.40 5.75
C LEU A 188 3.18 -0.93 7.15
N ALA A 189 2.15 -0.97 8.00
CA ALA A 189 2.21 -1.59 9.31
C ALA A 189 1.31 -2.83 9.37
N GLN A 190 1.87 -3.92 9.85
CA GLN A 190 1.17 -5.20 9.94
C GLN A 190 1.37 -5.80 11.33
N MET A 191 0.31 -6.33 11.93
CA MET A 191 0.33 -7.02 13.23
C MET A 191 1.05 -6.22 14.32
N SER A 192 0.95 -4.90 14.29
CA SER A 192 1.62 -3.99 15.23
C SER A 192 0.61 -3.29 16.14
N GLU A 193 1.07 -2.75 17.25
CA GLU A 193 0.22 -2.19 18.31
C GLU A 193 0.63 -0.76 18.68
N ASN A 194 -0.34 0.15 18.81
CA ASN A 194 -0.14 1.53 19.27
C ASN A 194 0.88 2.29 18.43
N ILE A 195 0.46 2.76 17.26
CA ILE A 195 1.31 3.50 16.32
C ILE A 195 0.90 4.98 16.30
N THR A 196 1.86 5.86 16.50
CA THR A 196 1.67 7.31 16.41
C THR A 196 2.41 7.87 15.21
N LEU A 197 1.67 8.56 14.36
CA LEU A 197 2.17 9.39 13.27
C LEU A 197 1.97 10.86 13.66
N ASP A 198 3.03 11.56 14.04
CA ASP A 198 3.01 12.98 14.32
C ASP A 198 3.72 13.72 13.20
N LYS A 199 2.97 14.46 12.37
CA LYS A 199 3.48 15.10 11.15
C LYS A 199 4.21 14.16 10.20
N PHE A 200 3.81 12.89 10.20
CA PHE A 200 4.26 11.95 9.17
C PHE A 200 3.55 12.30 7.87
N SER A 201 4.30 12.45 6.80
CA SER A 201 3.77 12.89 5.52
C SER A 201 4.24 11.99 4.38
N VAL A 202 3.36 11.79 3.41
CA VAL A 202 3.70 11.25 2.09
C VAL A 202 3.39 12.35 1.10
N CYS A 203 4.42 13.06 0.64
CA CYS A 203 4.23 14.32 -0.06
C CYS A 203 5.36 14.61 -1.05
N LEU A 204 5.05 15.45 -2.03
CA LEU A 204 6.06 16.00 -2.93
C LEU A 204 7.07 16.88 -2.16
N ARG A 205 8.22 17.17 -2.76
CA ARG A 205 9.26 18.05 -2.19
C ARG A 205 8.86 19.54 -2.17
N GLY A 206 7.59 19.83 -2.29
CA GLY A 206 7.02 21.17 -2.35
C GLY A 206 6.41 21.48 -3.71
N LYS A 207 6.02 22.74 -3.92
CA LYS A 207 5.29 23.17 -5.12
C LYS A 207 6.10 23.05 -6.42
N ASP A 208 7.41 23.14 -6.31
CA ASP A 208 8.34 23.13 -7.46
C ASP A 208 8.85 21.71 -7.79
N ASP A 209 8.40 20.67 -7.06
CA ASP A 209 8.73 19.29 -7.42
C ASP A 209 8.17 18.97 -8.82
N PRO A 210 9.02 18.53 -9.77
CA PRO A 210 8.57 18.22 -11.12
C PRO A 210 7.70 16.95 -11.19
N ARG A 211 7.65 16.17 -10.13
CA ARG A 211 6.86 14.93 -10.04
C ARG A 211 5.39 15.23 -9.74
N TYR A 212 4.51 14.34 -10.19
CA TYR A 212 3.07 14.37 -9.97
C TYR A 212 2.60 13.24 -9.05
N PHE A 213 3.53 12.48 -8.50
CA PHE A 213 3.28 11.29 -7.69
C PHE A 213 4.24 11.22 -6.50
N THR A 214 3.85 10.40 -5.51
CA THR A 214 4.69 10.02 -4.38
C THR A 214 4.83 8.49 -4.30
N THR A 215 3.80 7.76 -3.95
CA THR A 215 3.84 6.30 -3.77
C THR A 215 3.00 5.57 -4.82
N GLN A 216 3.39 4.35 -5.18
CA GLN A 216 2.61 3.53 -6.12
C GLN A 216 1.35 2.91 -5.49
N ALA A 217 1.21 2.97 -4.18
CA ALA A 217 0.09 2.49 -3.40
C ALA A 217 -0.33 3.53 -2.36
N ASP A 218 -0.91 3.10 -1.25
CA ASP A 218 -1.42 3.96 -0.19
C ASP A 218 -0.32 4.84 0.41
N ALA A 219 -0.67 6.00 0.94
CA ALA A 219 0.28 6.74 1.76
C ALA A 219 0.55 5.98 3.05
N THR A 220 -0.50 5.52 3.75
CA THR A 220 -0.37 4.73 4.97
C THR A 220 -1.37 3.58 5.00
N HIS A 221 -0.90 2.40 5.38
CA HIS A 221 -1.71 1.18 5.40
C HIS A 221 -1.45 0.37 6.68
N PHE A 222 -2.52 0.06 7.40
CA PHE A 222 -2.49 -0.67 8.66
C PHE A 222 -3.35 -1.92 8.53
N SER A 223 -2.72 -3.09 8.50
CA SER A 223 -3.38 -4.38 8.31
C SER A 223 -3.22 -5.26 9.54
N GLY A 224 -4.32 -5.62 10.19
CA GLY A 224 -4.30 -6.46 11.37
C GLY A 224 -3.50 -5.84 12.53
N CYS A 225 -3.57 -4.54 12.71
CA CYS A 225 -3.00 -3.84 13.86
C CYS A 225 -3.99 -3.80 15.02
N LYS A 226 -3.54 -3.43 16.23
CA LYS A 226 -4.38 -3.27 17.40
C LYS A 226 -4.02 -2.04 18.24
N GLY A 227 -4.79 -1.78 19.30
CA GLY A 227 -4.65 -0.60 20.13
C GLY A 227 -5.06 0.67 19.40
N LEU A 228 -4.26 1.72 19.45
CA LEU A 228 -4.55 3.02 18.85
C LEU A 228 -3.63 3.30 17.66
N ILE A 229 -4.21 3.60 16.50
CA ILE A 229 -3.51 4.24 15.39
C ILE A 229 -3.82 5.73 15.44
N ARG A 230 -2.83 6.54 15.73
CA ARG A 230 -2.94 7.99 15.83
C ARG A 230 -2.18 8.67 14.69
N SER A 231 -2.86 9.47 13.86
CA SER A 231 -2.25 10.25 12.78
C SER A 231 -2.68 11.71 12.89
N VAL A 232 -1.71 12.61 13.08
CA VAL A 232 -1.98 14.04 13.29
C VAL A 232 -1.00 14.92 12.52
N GLY A 233 -1.52 15.93 11.85
CA GLY A 233 -0.74 17.02 11.24
C GLY A 233 0.07 16.61 10.00
N GLY A 234 -0.24 15.48 9.37
CA GLY A 234 0.42 14.99 8.17
C GLY A 234 -0.13 15.59 6.87
N LEU A 235 0.68 15.54 5.82
CA LEU A 235 0.29 15.84 4.45
C LEU A 235 0.36 14.57 3.60
N TYR A 236 -0.75 14.20 2.99
CA TYR A 236 -0.87 13.02 2.11
C TYR A 236 -1.27 13.48 0.72
N GLU A 237 -0.33 13.43 -0.24
CA GLU A 237 -0.57 13.89 -1.61
C GLU A 237 0.15 13.05 -2.66
N GLY A 238 -0.45 12.95 -3.84
CA GLY A 238 0.17 12.34 -5.02
C GLY A 238 0.32 10.81 -4.95
N MET A 239 -0.23 10.14 -3.94
CA MET A 239 -0.23 8.68 -3.86
C MET A 239 -1.20 8.08 -4.86
N MET A 240 -0.86 6.88 -5.34
CA MET A 240 -1.63 6.19 -6.37
C MET A 240 -2.66 5.20 -5.78
N ASP A 241 -3.01 5.35 -4.53
CA ASP A 241 -4.12 4.65 -3.86
C ASP A 241 -4.64 5.49 -2.68
N ASP A 242 -5.02 4.90 -1.54
CA ASP A 242 -5.62 5.59 -0.42
C ASP A 242 -4.62 6.47 0.35
N ALA A 243 -5.10 7.51 1.04
CA ALA A 243 -4.23 8.26 1.94
C ALA A 243 -4.01 7.50 3.25
N ILE A 244 -5.07 6.91 3.79
CA ILE A 244 -4.98 6.02 4.95
C ILE A 244 -5.98 4.88 4.80
N ASN A 245 -5.51 3.67 5.04
CA ASN A 245 -6.31 2.47 5.06
C ASN A 245 -6.02 1.68 6.34
N VAL A 246 -7.07 1.45 7.15
CA VAL A 246 -6.97 0.71 8.41
C VAL A 246 -8.01 -0.39 8.42
N HIS A 247 -7.58 -1.64 8.54
CA HIS A 247 -8.48 -2.78 8.55
C HIS A 247 -7.93 -3.97 9.33
N GLY A 248 -8.84 -4.81 9.84
CA GLY A 248 -8.53 -6.16 10.29
C GLY A 248 -8.38 -7.13 9.13
N THR A 249 -8.17 -8.40 9.44
CA THR A 249 -8.12 -9.50 8.48
C THR A 249 -9.25 -10.47 8.78
N TYR A 250 -10.21 -10.58 7.86
CA TYR A 250 -11.30 -11.53 7.95
C TYR A 250 -10.87 -12.90 7.45
N LEU A 251 -11.33 -13.96 8.13
CA LEU A 251 -11.31 -15.30 7.57
C LEU A 251 -12.71 -15.65 7.05
N LYS A 252 -12.78 -16.16 5.84
CA LYS A 252 -13.97 -16.75 5.27
C LYS A 252 -14.16 -18.16 5.83
N VAL A 253 -15.34 -18.47 6.33
CA VAL A 253 -15.66 -19.82 6.78
C VAL A 253 -15.64 -20.78 5.59
N GLN A 254 -14.80 -21.81 5.67
CA GLN A 254 -14.66 -22.83 4.65
C GLN A 254 -15.34 -24.15 5.04
N LYS A 255 -15.39 -24.45 6.34
CA LYS A 255 -15.95 -25.70 6.84
C LYS A 255 -16.31 -25.57 8.32
N ARG A 256 -17.43 -26.16 8.69
CA ARG A 256 -17.79 -26.45 10.09
C ARG A 256 -17.33 -27.88 10.41
N ILE A 257 -16.57 -28.05 11.48
CA ILE A 257 -16.08 -29.37 11.93
C ILE A 257 -17.06 -29.93 12.99
N ASP A 258 -17.41 -29.11 13.97
CA ASP A 258 -18.35 -29.43 15.04
C ASP A 258 -19.05 -28.13 15.53
N ASP A 259 -19.68 -28.17 16.70
CA ASP A 259 -20.44 -27.04 17.24
C ASP A 259 -19.56 -25.86 17.71
N LYS A 260 -18.27 -26.10 17.91
CA LYS A 260 -17.30 -25.08 18.35
C LYS A 260 -16.13 -24.86 17.41
N THR A 261 -15.99 -25.64 16.34
CA THR A 261 -14.78 -25.64 15.51
C THR A 261 -15.09 -25.35 14.06
N LEU A 262 -14.45 -24.33 13.52
CA LEU A 262 -14.51 -23.93 12.11
C LEU A 262 -13.13 -24.02 11.44
N VAL A 263 -13.13 -24.17 10.13
CA VAL A 263 -11.98 -23.88 9.28
C VAL A 263 -12.25 -22.55 8.58
N GLY A 264 -11.36 -21.58 8.80
CA GLY A 264 -11.38 -20.28 8.16
C GLY A 264 -10.21 -20.10 7.20
N GLU A 265 -10.41 -19.34 6.13
CA GLU A 265 -9.41 -19.07 5.10
C GLU A 265 -9.29 -17.57 4.85
N TYR A 266 -8.07 -17.05 4.67
CA TYR A 266 -7.87 -15.69 4.21
C TYR A 266 -8.53 -15.44 2.86
N MET A 267 -9.19 -14.30 2.72
CA MET A 267 -9.92 -13.94 1.50
C MET A 267 -9.04 -13.30 0.43
N HIS A 268 -7.82 -12.87 0.80
CA HIS A 268 -6.92 -12.17 -0.11
C HIS A 268 -5.48 -12.65 0.03
N GLY A 269 -4.79 -12.85 -1.09
CA GLY A 269 -3.41 -13.34 -1.12
C GLY A 269 -2.40 -12.48 -0.36
N GLN A 270 -2.67 -11.20 -0.21
CA GLN A 270 -1.83 -10.28 0.58
C GLN A 270 -1.88 -10.53 2.09
N SER A 271 -2.81 -11.35 2.57
CA SER A 271 -2.91 -11.75 3.99
C SER A 271 -2.29 -13.12 4.27
N TYR A 272 -1.86 -13.85 3.24
CA TYR A 272 -1.27 -15.17 3.44
C TYR A 272 0.00 -15.09 4.29
N GLY A 273 0.15 -16.05 5.21
CA GLY A 273 1.29 -16.12 6.11
C GLY A 273 1.19 -15.26 7.37
N PHE A 274 0.14 -14.44 7.55
CA PHE A 274 -0.08 -13.72 8.80
C PHE A 274 -0.48 -14.68 9.92
N GLU A 275 -0.13 -14.35 11.15
CA GLU A 275 -0.76 -14.86 12.34
C GLU A 275 -2.14 -14.22 12.46
N TRP A 276 -3.22 -14.98 12.31
CA TRP A 276 -4.56 -14.41 12.35
C TRP A 276 -5.06 -14.09 13.74
N GLY A 277 -4.68 -14.87 14.73
CA GLY A 277 -5.16 -14.71 16.09
C GLY A 277 -4.52 -15.69 17.06
N ARG A 278 -4.82 -15.51 18.34
CA ARG A 278 -4.28 -16.28 19.46
C ARG A 278 -5.40 -16.75 20.39
N PRO A 279 -5.20 -17.81 21.18
CA PRO A 279 -6.12 -18.16 22.25
C PRO A 279 -6.40 -16.98 23.18
N GLY A 280 -7.69 -16.73 23.46
CA GLY A 280 -8.18 -15.60 24.23
C GLY A 280 -8.67 -14.42 23.40
N ASP A 281 -8.30 -14.31 22.13
CA ASP A 281 -8.76 -13.23 21.25
C ASP A 281 -10.28 -13.25 21.09
N ALA A 282 -10.91 -12.09 21.23
CA ALA A 282 -12.32 -11.91 20.98
C ALA A 282 -12.61 -11.91 19.48
N VAL A 283 -13.68 -12.58 19.09
CA VAL A 283 -14.10 -12.69 17.68
C VAL A 283 -15.59 -12.47 17.52
N GLN A 284 -15.99 -12.07 16.32
CA GLN A 284 -17.40 -12.06 15.92
C GLN A 284 -17.57 -12.71 14.55
N PHE A 285 -18.80 -13.14 14.27
CA PHE A 285 -19.18 -13.75 13.01
C PHE A 285 -20.03 -12.79 12.20
N ILE A 286 -19.79 -12.71 10.90
CA ILE A 286 -20.43 -11.73 10.02
C ILE A 286 -21.00 -12.44 8.80
N GLU A 287 -22.24 -12.11 8.46
CA GLU A 287 -22.82 -12.50 7.19
C GLU A 287 -22.26 -11.61 6.07
N SER A 288 -21.65 -12.21 5.05
CA SER A 288 -20.82 -11.48 4.08
C SER A 288 -21.60 -10.55 3.13
N LYS A 289 -22.89 -10.79 2.92
CA LYS A 289 -23.72 -9.97 2.01
C LYS A 289 -24.33 -8.76 2.69
N THR A 290 -24.74 -8.92 3.94
CA THR A 290 -25.45 -7.87 4.70
C THR A 290 -24.52 -7.14 5.66
N MET A 291 -23.37 -7.72 5.99
CA MET A 291 -22.45 -7.28 7.05
C MET A 291 -23.09 -7.31 8.45
N GLU A 292 -24.15 -8.09 8.62
CA GLU A 292 -24.78 -8.30 9.92
C GLU A 292 -23.93 -9.22 10.79
N VAL A 293 -23.82 -8.85 12.06
CA VAL A 293 -23.18 -9.66 13.09
C VAL A 293 -24.13 -10.77 13.50
N LEU A 294 -23.65 -12.00 13.54
CA LEU A 294 -24.39 -13.19 13.89
C LEU A 294 -24.04 -13.68 15.29
N GLY A 295 -25.05 -13.84 16.10
CA GLY A 295 -24.91 -14.35 17.46
C GLY A 295 -24.16 -13.40 18.39
N GLU A 296 -23.64 -13.96 19.48
CA GLU A 296 -22.84 -13.23 20.46
C GLU A 296 -21.36 -13.31 20.10
N GLN A 297 -20.57 -12.36 20.61
CA GLN A 297 -19.11 -12.44 20.57
C GLN A 297 -18.61 -13.73 21.23
N ASN A 298 -17.59 -14.31 20.64
CA ASN A 298 -16.95 -15.52 21.11
C ASN A 298 -15.44 -15.26 21.36
N LYS A 299 -14.72 -16.26 21.83
CA LYS A 299 -13.26 -16.19 21.97
C LYS A 299 -12.63 -17.40 21.33
N VAL A 300 -11.43 -17.20 20.84
CA VAL A 300 -10.55 -18.26 20.36
C VAL A 300 -10.10 -19.09 21.56
N ALA A 301 -10.45 -20.37 21.60
CA ALA A 301 -9.94 -21.33 22.59
C ALA A 301 -8.63 -21.98 22.10
N ALA A 302 -8.57 -22.32 20.80
CA ALA A 302 -7.39 -22.87 20.15
C ALA A 302 -7.37 -22.49 18.66
N ILE A 303 -6.19 -22.34 18.10
CA ILE A 303 -5.99 -22.12 16.67
C ILE A 303 -4.76 -22.89 16.20
N GLU A 304 -4.89 -23.52 15.04
CA GLU A 304 -3.79 -24.24 14.37
C GLU A 304 -3.90 -24.07 12.86
N THR A 305 -2.80 -24.23 12.14
CA THR A 305 -2.81 -24.21 10.68
C THR A 305 -3.56 -25.42 10.14
N ALA A 306 -4.44 -25.22 9.16
CA ALA A 306 -5.25 -26.26 8.55
C ALA A 306 -4.75 -26.71 7.17
N ASP A 307 -3.88 -25.93 6.57
CA ASP A 307 -3.20 -26.25 5.31
C ASP A 307 -1.68 -26.36 5.50
N LYS A 308 -1.02 -26.92 4.49
CA LYS A 308 0.44 -26.90 4.42
C LYS A 308 0.86 -25.57 3.80
N PRO A 309 1.74 -24.79 4.45
CA PRO A 309 2.27 -23.58 3.86
C PRO A 309 2.92 -23.89 2.51
N ASP A 310 2.55 -23.14 1.49
CA ASP A 310 3.28 -23.09 0.22
C ASP A 310 4.21 -21.87 0.21
N GLY A 311 4.81 -21.53 -0.93
CA GLY A 311 5.68 -20.36 -1.07
C GLY A 311 5.03 -19.01 -0.74
N HIS A 312 3.71 -18.99 -0.52
CA HIS A 312 2.94 -17.79 -0.16
C HIS A 312 2.52 -17.75 1.34
N GLY A 313 2.84 -18.80 2.10
CA GLY A 313 2.50 -18.91 3.53
C GLY A 313 1.19 -19.65 3.81
N VAL A 314 0.80 -19.66 5.08
CA VAL A 314 -0.43 -20.30 5.57
C VAL A 314 -1.66 -19.53 5.07
N LYS A 315 -2.69 -20.25 4.63
CA LYS A 315 -3.95 -19.71 4.13
C LYS A 315 -5.14 -20.06 4.99
N GLN A 316 -5.11 -21.23 5.65
CA GLN A 316 -6.23 -21.77 6.38
C GLN A 316 -5.88 -22.08 7.83
N PHE A 317 -6.85 -21.85 8.70
CA PHE A 317 -6.75 -22.12 10.13
C PHE A 317 -7.94 -22.95 10.59
N ARG A 318 -7.66 -23.95 11.44
CA ARG A 318 -8.66 -24.61 12.27
C ARG A 318 -8.76 -23.84 13.58
N ILE A 319 -9.94 -23.32 13.87
CA ILE A 319 -10.19 -22.48 15.03
C ILE A 319 -11.26 -23.12 15.89
N THR A 320 -10.94 -23.38 17.15
CA THR A 320 -11.90 -23.81 18.17
C THR A 320 -12.25 -22.63 19.04
N PHE A 321 -13.53 -22.42 19.28
CA PHE A 321 -14.07 -21.32 20.08
C PHE A 321 -14.49 -21.77 21.48
N GLU A 322 -14.53 -20.87 22.45
CA GLU A 322 -14.93 -21.17 23.82
C GLU A 322 -16.41 -21.59 23.91
N LYS A 323 -17.29 -20.90 23.16
CA LYS A 323 -18.73 -21.15 23.11
C LYS A 323 -19.10 -21.84 21.79
N PRO A 324 -20.25 -22.55 21.74
CA PRO A 324 -20.80 -23.01 20.47
C PRO A 324 -21.02 -21.86 19.50
N VAL A 325 -20.74 -22.13 18.23
CA VAL A 325 -20.95 -21.19 17.11
C VAL A 325 -22.40 -21.32 16.65
N ASP A 326 -23.01 -20.20 16.28
CA ASP A 326 -24.38 -20.17 15.77
C ASP A 326 -24.60 -21.27 14.70
N PRO A 327 -25.66 -22.08 14.83
CA PRO A 327 -25.97 -23.15 13.87
C PRO A 327 -26.12 -22.67 12.42
N ALA A 328 -26.53 -21.43 12.20
CA ALA A 328 -26.62 -20.84 10.86
C ALA A 328 -25.27 -20.77 10.14
N ILE A 329 -24.17 -20.75 10.89
CA ILE A 329 -22.81 -20.70 10.32
C ILE A 329 -22.39 -22.13 9.92
N SER A 330 -22.99 -22.64 8.86
CA SER A 330 -22.81 -24.03 8.42
C SER A 330 -22.20 -24.16 7.04
N GLU A 331 -22.26 -23.10 6.21
CA GLU A 331 -21.93 -23.20 4.80
C GLU A 331 -20.72 -22.37 4.40
N VAL A 332 -20.01 -22.91 3.41
CA VAL A 332 -18.83 -22.30 2.79
C VAL A 332 -19.20 -20.96 2.16
N GLY A 333 -18.44 -19.96 2.50
CA GLY A 333 -18.36 -18.72 1.75
C GLY A 333 -19.40 -17.66 2.05
N THR A 334 -20.34 -17.94 2.94
CA THR A 334 -21.41 -16.98 3.32
C THR A 334 -21.01 -16.15 4.56
N TYR A 335 -20.13 -16.69 5.39
CA TYR A 335 -19.80 -16.10 6.68
C TYR A 335 -18.32 -15.78 6.81
N GLY A 336 -18.03 -14.66 7.48
CA GLY A 336 -16.70 -14.22 7.87
C GLY A 336 -16.47 -14.36 9.37
N ILE A 337 -15.22 -14.56 9.76
CA ILE A 337 -14.76 -14.51 11.15
C ILE A 337 -13.87 -13.27 11.27
N GLU A 338 -14.23 -12.32 12.11
CA GLU A 338 -13.45 -11.14 12.41
C GLU A 338 -12.79 -11.28 13.77
N ASN A 339 -11.49 -11.02 13.82
CA ASN A 339 -10.75 -10.94 15.07
C ASN A 339 -10.85 -9.50 15.61
N LEU A 340 -11.51 -9.32 16.74
CA LEU A 340 -11.75 -8.00 17.33
C LEU A 340 -10.54 -7.42 18.05
N GLU A 341 -9.55 -8.21 18.42
CA GLU A 341 -8.32 -7.71 19.05
C GLU A 341 -7.41 -7.03 18.03
N TRP A 342 -7.37 -7.55 16.78
CA TRP A 342 -6.54 -7.04 15.70
C TRP A 342 -7.30 -6.07 14.78
N THR A 343 -8.09 -5.21 15.40
CA THR A 343 -8.83 -4.10 14.79
C THR A 343 -8.64 -2.87 15.67
N PRO A 344 -7.82 -1.88 15.29
CA PRO A 344 -7.43 -0.79 16.17
C PRO A 344 -8.52 0.29 16.27
N GLU A 345 -8.43 1.11 17.32
CA GLU A 345 -9.03 2.44 17.34
C GLU A 345 -8.24 3.38 16.42
N VAL A 346 -8.92 4.37 15.83
CA VAL A 346 -8.28 5.33 14.93
C VAL A 346 -8.54 6.76 15.39
N TYR A 347 -7.47 7.52 15.59
CA TYR A 347 -7.53 8.97 15.79
C TYR A 347 -6.83 9.64 14.61
N PHE A 348 -7.61 10.30 13.76
CA PHE A 348 -7.12 10.96 12.54
C PHE A 348 -7.55 12.42 12.54
N ALA A 349 -6.61 13.35 12.77
CA ALA A 349 -6.91 14.77 12.94
C ALA A 349 -5.86 15.69 12.29
N ASP A 350 -6.28 16.86 11.88
CA ASP A 350 -5.42 17.93 11.35
C ASP A 350 -4.54 17.50 10.16
N ASN A 351 -4.93 16.45 9.44
CA ASN A 351 -4.23 15.96 8.26
C ASN A 351 -4.80 16.63 7.00
N VAL A 352 -3.94 16.82 6.00
CA VAL A 352 -4.33 17.29 4.67
C VAL A 352 -4.19 16.17 3.67
N ILE A 353 -5.26 15.89 2.92
CA ILE A 353 -5.28 14.89 1.84
C ILE A 353 -5.61 15.59 0.54
N ARG A 354 -4.81 15.35 -0.50
CA ARG A 354 -5.06 15.90 -1.83
C ARG A 354 -4.39 15.10 -2.94
N ASN A 355 -4.95 15.20 -4.15
CA ASN A 355 -4.38 14.64 -5.38
C ASN A 355 -4.08 13.13 -5.28
N ASN A 356 -4.91 12.37 -4.58
CA ASN A 356 -4.79 10.92 -4.48
C ASN A 356 -5.75 10.20 -5.46
N ARG A 357 -5.36 8.99 -5.84
CA ARG A 357 -6.11 8.18 -6.82
C ARG A 357 -7.41 7.60 -6.27
N ALA A 358 -7.42 7.18 -5.02
CA ALA A 358 -8.53 6.44 -4.44
C ALA A 358 -9.18 7.18 -3.27
N ARG A 359 -9.41 6.52 -2.15
CA ARG A 359 -10.12 7.11 -1.02
C ARG A 359 -9.21 8.03 -0.20
N GLY A 360 -9.78 9.08 0.36
CA GLY A 360 -9.07 9.91 1.34
C GLY A 360 -8.79 9.09 2.60
N SER A 361 -9.80 8.41 3.13
CA SER A 361 -9.65 7.53 4.30
C SER A 361 -10.55 6.31 4.19
N LEU A 362 -10.05 5.17 4.62
CA LEU A 362 -10.81 3.93 4.74
C LEU A 362 -10.53 3.32 6.11
N PHE A 363 -11.55 3.31 6.95
CA PHE A 363 -11.50 2.72 8.28
C PHE A 363 -12.49 1.57 8.36
N SER A 364 -11.98 0.34 8.24
CA SER A 364 -12.75 -0.90 8.33
C SER A 364 -12.41 -1.57 9.65
N THR A 365 -12.81 -0.94 10.74
CA THR A 365 -12.63 -1.42 12.11
C THR A 365 -13.93 -1.24 12.89
N PRO A 366 -14.36 -2.20 13.72
CA PRO A 366 -15.55 -2.09 14.55
C PRO A 366 -15.33 -1.19 15.79
N ARG A 367 -14.10 -0.78 16.07
CA ARG A 367 -13.77 0.13 17.17
C ARG A 367 -14.27 1.55 16.87
N LYS A 368 -14.74 2.22 17.91
CA LYS A 368 -15.25 3.60 17.84
C LYS A 368 -14.26 4.56 18.47
#